data_505e5d6fa942257426b27b51c3ddd7f2
#
_entry.id   505e5d6fa942257426b27b51c3ddd7f2
#
_cell.length_a   1.000
_cell.length_b   1.000
_cell.length_c   1.000
_cell.angle_alpha   90.00
_cell.angle_beta   90.00
_cell.angle_gamma   90.00
#
_symmetry.space_group_name_H-M   'P 1'
#
loop_
_entity.id
_entity.type
_entity.pdbx_description
1 polymer ?
#
loop_
_entity_poly.entity_id
_entity_poly.type
_entity_poly.pdbx_seq_one_letter_code
_entity_poly.pdbx_strand_id
1 'polypeptide(L)'
;MSILSVETIKLNVPTTDKEDAIKLAGELLVKGGHVSPAYVEGMLAREQTMSTYIGNGVAIPHGQFDDKANIHSTGISVVQYLDGVLWDDDDEDEKAYLVIGIAATANEHVGILTNLAEAIEEPEDAEKLARASDPMEIIERLSRPTEED
;
A
#
# COMPACT_ATOMS: atom_id res chain seq x y z
N MET A 1 2.27 7.54 17.66
CA MET A 1 2.96 6.87 16.55
C MET A 1 2.18 7.06 15.27
N SER A 2 2.87 7.40 14.21
CA SER A 2 2.20 7.66 12.94
C SER A 2 1.90 6.38 12.20
N ILE A 3 0.72 6.32 11.60
CA ILE A 3 0.36 5.20 10.74
C ILE A 3 1.22 5.23 9.48
N LEU A 4 1.54 6.41 9.00
CA LEU A 4 2.33 6.60 7.80
C LEU A 4 3.44 7.61 8.10
N SER A 5 4.67 7.28 7.68
CA SER A 5 5.81 8.15 7.94
C SER A 5 6.77 8.10 6.76
N VAL A 6 7.73 9.02 6.76
CA VAL A 6 8.75 9.06 5.71
C VAL A 6 9.51 7.74 5.65
N GLU A 7 9.69 7.08 6.79
CA GLU A 7 10.42 5.81 6.84
C GLU A 7 9.73 4.68 6.11
N THR A 8 8.41 4.76 5.93
CA THR A 8 7.65 3.72 5.26
C THR A 8 7.25 4.10 3.84
N ILE A 9 7.88 5.14 3.29
CA ILE A 9 7.61 5.59 1.92
C ILE A 9 8.89 5.53 1.10
N LYS A 10 8.79 4.91 -0.09
CA LYS A 10 9.89 4.93 -1.05
C LYS A 10 9.36 5.44 -2.38
N LEU A 11 10.02 6.48 -2.89
CA LEU A 11 9.63 7.08 -4.16
C LEU A 11 10.59 6.68 -5.26
N ASN A 12 10.08 6.69 -6.49
CA ASN A 12 10.87 6.51 -7.70
C ASN A 12 11.69 5.21 -7.65
N VAL A 13 11.02 4.10 -7.31
CA VAL A 13 11.68 2.81 -7.27
C VAL A 13 11.67 2.19 -8.66
N PRO A 14 12.78 1.57 -9.10
CA PRO A 14 12.80 0.92 -10.42
C PRO A 14 11.76 -0.17 -10.49
N THR A 15 11.16 -0.34 -11.66
CA THR A 15 10.12 -1.34 -11.82
C THR A 15 10.64 -2.75 -11.53
N THR A 16 9.74 -3.60 -11.06
CA THR A 16 10.07 -4.96 -10.68
C THR A 16 8.83 -5.82 -10.92
N ASP A 17 8.83 -7.07 -10.43
CA ASP A 17 7.63 -7.87 -10.55
C ASP A 17 6.73 -7.67 -9.32
N LYS A 18 5.52 -8.21 -9.43
CA LYS A 18 4.51 -8.04 -8.38
C LYS A 18 4.99 -8.57 -7.02
N GLU A 19 5.62 -9.74 -7.03
CA GLU A 19 6.04 -10.34 -5.78
C GLU A 19 7.08 -9.50 -5.05
N ASP A 20 8.06 -8.98 -5.79
CA ASP A 20 9.08 -8.12 -5.19
C ASP A 20 8.47 -6.80 -4.71
N ALA A 21 7.47 -6.29 -5.43
CA ALA A 21 6.79 -5.06 -5.00
C ALA A 21 6.07 -5.28 -3.68
N ILE A 22 5.40 -6.42 -3.54
CA ILE A 22 4.71 -6.74 -2.29
C ILE A 22 5.71 -6.92 -1.16
N LYS A 23 6.83 -7.61 -1.43
CA LYS A 23 7.86 -7.80 -0.42
C LYS A 23 8.42 -6.47 0.07
N LEU A 24 8.68 -5.55 -0.85
CA LEU A 24 9.22 -4.25 -0.44
C LEU A 24 8.22 -3.49 0.42
N ALA A 25 6.95 -3.49 0.02
CA ALA A 25 5.92 -2.83 0.82
C ALA A 25 5.86 -3.43 2.23
N GLY A 26 5.95 -4.77 2.31
CA GLY A 26 5.96 -5.44 3.60
C GLY A 26 7.20 -5.14 4.42
N GLU A 27 8.36 -5.08 3.77
CA GLU A 27 9.61 -4.78 4.48
C GLU A 27 9.60 -3.39 5.06
N LEU A 28 8.95 -2.44 4.39
CA LEU A 28 8.82 -1.10 4.93
C LEU A 28 7.93 -1.11 6.18
N LEU A 29 6.90 -1.94 6.21
CA LEU A 29 6.08 -2.09 7.40
C LEU A 29 6.89 -2.68 8.55
N VAL A 30 7.78 -3.63 8.25
CA VAL A 30 8.67 -4.19 9.26
C VAL A 30 9.61 -3.11 9.79
N LYS A 31 10.19 -2.34 8.88
CA LYS A 31 11.12 -1.27 9.24
C LYS A 31 10.45 -0.22 10.13
N GLY A 32 9.18 0.07 9.86
CA GLY A 32 8.44 1.03 10.67
C GLY A 32 7.97 0.49 12.00
N GLY A 33 8.22 -0.79 12.26
CA GLY A 33 7.82 -1.40 13.53
C GLY A 33 6.37 -1.82 13.59
N HIS A 34 5.70 -1.87 12.45
CA HIS A 34 4.27 -2.18 12.43
C HIS A 34 3.97 -3.66 12.40
N VAL A 35 4.86 -4.47 11.82
CA VAL A 35 4.62 -5.90 11.70
C VAL A 35 5.91 -6.67 11.91
N SER A 36 5.77 -7.97 12.18
CA SER A 36 6.91 -8.87 12.21
C SER A 36 7.19 -9.36 10.79
N PRO A 37 8.42 -9.86 10.51
CA PRO A 37 8.77 -10.30 9.15
C PRO A 37 7.84 -11.36 8.59
N ALA A 38 7.23 -12.19 9.43
CA ALA A 38 6.32 -13.23 8.96
C ALA A 38 5.09 -12.66 8.26
N TYR A 39 4.74 -11.41 8.55
CA TYR A 39 3.59 -10.78 7.92
C TYR A 39 3.77 -10.65 6.40
N VAL A 40 5.01 -10.49 5.94
CA VAL A 40 5.29 -10.33 4.52
C VAL A 40 4.86 -11.58 3.75
N GLU A 41 5.11 -12.76 4.31
CA GLU A 41 4.68 -13.99 3.67
C GLU A 41 3.17 -14.09 3.59
N GLY A 42 2.49 -13.59 4.60
CA GLY A 42 1.03 -13.54 4.58
C GLY A 42 0.51 -12.60 3.49
N MET A 43 1.22 -11.50 3.25
CA MET A 43 0.83 -10.58 2.18
C MET A 43 0.94 -11.27 0.82
N LEU A 44 2.01 -12.03 0.61
CA LEU A 44 2.18 -12.76 -0.64
C LEU A 44 1.11 -13.83 -0.81
N ALA A 45 0.80 -14.55 0.26
CA ALA A 45 -0.22 -15.58 0.21
C ALA A 45 -1.61 -15.00 -0.07
N ARG A 46 -1.89 -13.83 0.53
CA ARG A 46 -3.18 -13.16 0.34
C ARG A 46 -3.37 -12.77 -1.12
N GLU A 47 -2.31 -12.30 -1.77
CA GLU A 47 -2.39 -11.90 -3.17
C GLU A 47 -2.71 -13.08 -4.07
N GLN A 48 -2.24 -14.28 -3.73
CA GLN A 48 -2.52 -15.46 -4.52
C GLN A 48 -3.98 -15.87 -4.47
N THR A 49 -4.67 -15.50 -3.40
CA THR A 49 -6.10 -15.82 -3.26
C THR A 49 -6.96 -14.90 -4.12
N MET A 50 -6.64 -13.62 -4.09
CA MET A 50 -7.39 -12.60 -4.84
C MET A 50 -6.52 -11.37 -4.95
N SER A 51 -6.49 -10.78 -6.14
CA SER A 51 -5.67 -9.60 -6.39
C SER A 51 -6.03 -8.45 -5.47
N THR A 52 -5.01 -7.72 -5.01
CA THR A 52 -5.22 -6.51 -4.21
C THR A 52 -5.14 -5.25 -5.06
N TYR A 53 -5.14 -5.39 -6.38
CA TYR A 53 -5.18 -4.24 -7.28
C TYR A 53 -6.59 -3.64 -7.27
N ILE A 54 -6.68 -2.35 -6.97
CA ILE A 54 -8.00 -1.70 -6.81
C ILE A 54 -8.31 -0.68 -7.91
N GLY A 55 -7.47 -0.61 -8.95
CA GLY A 55 -7.71 0.31 -10.05
C GLY A 55 -6.93 1.59 -9.91
N ASN A 56 -6.99 2.42 -10.95
CA ASN A 56 -6.33 3.73 -11.00
C ASN A 56 -4.82 3.65 -10.72
N GLY A 57 -4.22 2.49 -11.02
CA GLY A 57 -2.79 2.32 -10.85
C GLY A 57 -2.36 2.06 -9.41
N VAL A 58 -3.25 1.58 -8.57
CA VAL A 58 -2.98 1.37 -7.15
C VAL A 58 -3.26 -0.07 -6.72
N ALA A 59 -2.33 -0.66 -6.01
CA ALA A 59 -2.53 -1.95 -5.37
C ALA A 59 -2.33 -1.78 -3.86
N ILE A 60 -3.07 -2.56 -3.07
CA ILE A 60 -3.05 -2.43 -1.60
C ILE A 60 -2.77 -3.77 -0.94
N PRO A 61 -1.57 -4.34 -1.14
CA PRO A 61 -1.26 -5.63 -0.51
C PRO A 61 -1.39 -5.55 1.01
N HIS A 62 -1.94 -6.62 1.57
CA HIS A 62 -2.13 -6.72 3.02
C HIS A 62 -2.14 -8.21 3.37
N GLY A 63 -2.04 -8.52 4.67
CA GLY A 63 -1.98 -9.90 5.10
C GLY A 63 -3.34 -10.55 5.16
N GLN A 64 -3.34 -11.83 5.49
CA GLN A 64 -4.57 -12.59 5.67
C GLN A 64 -5.12 -12.36 7.07
N PHE A 65 -6.37 -12.74 7.27
CA PHE A 65 -6.99 -12.62 8.59
C PHE A 65 -6.16 -13.31 9.68
N ASP A 66 -5.56 -14.45 9.33
CA ASP A 66 -4.77 -15.21 10.29
C ASP A 66 -3.45 -14.54 10.65
N ASP A 67 -3.05 -13.52 9.90
CA ASP A 67 -1.77 -12.85 10.12
C ASP A 67 -1.84 -11.75 11.17
N LYS A 68 -3.00 -11.53 11.76
CA LYS A 68 -3.15 -10.42 12.71
C LYS A 68 -2.20 -10.52 13.90
N ALA A 69 -1.79 -11.73 14.26
CA ALA A 69 -0.84 -11.91 15.36
C ALA A 69 0.52 -11.31 15.05
N ASN A 70 0.81 -11.06 13.78
CA ASN A 70 2.08 -10.48 13.36
C ASN A 70 2.01 -8.96 13.25
N ILE A 71 0.86 -8.37 13.56
CA ILE A 71 0.68 -6.92 13.52
C ILE A 71 0.92 -6.34 14.91
N HIS A 72 1.91 -5.46 15.02
CA HIS A 72 2.24 -4.81 16.29
C HIS A 72 1.51 -3.48 16.43
N SER A 73 1.30 -2.80 15.33
CA SER A 73 0.56 -1.54 15.32
C SER A 73 0.07 -1.31 13.91
N THR A 74 -1.01 -0.54 13.79
CA THR A 74 -1.55 -0.18 12.49
C THR A 74 -0.55 0.67 11.74
N GLY A 75 -0.30 0.34 10.48
CA GLY A 75 0.65 1.09 9.68
C GLY A 75 0.39 0.91 8.20
N ILE A 76 0.92 1.87 7.43
CA ILE A 76 0.81 1.89 5.98
C ILE A 76 2.19 2.17 5.40
N SER A 77 2.55 1.45 4.35
CA SER A 77 3.74 1.75 3.59
C SER A 77 3.33 2.13 2.17
N VAL A 78 4.15 2.92 1.49
CA VAL A 78 3.87 3.33 0.12
C VAL A 78 5.15 3.20 -0.70
N VAL A 79 5.05 2.48 -1.81
CA VAL A 79 6.16 2.34 -2.75
C VAL A 79 5.69 2.89 -4.09
N GLN A 80 6.47 3.80 -4.64
CA GLN A 80 6.13 4.44 -5.92
C GLN A 80 6.99 3.89 -7.03
N TYR A 81 6.35 3.44 -8.09
CA TYR A 81 7.01 2.95 -9.30
C TYR A 81 6.55 3.84 -10.46
N LEU A 82 7.39 4.78 -10.88
CA LEU A 82 7.00 5.71 -11.94
C LEU A 82 6.71 5.01 -13.25
N ASP A 83 7.37 3.88 -13.49
CA ASP A 83 7.15 3.10 -14.71
C ASP A 83 6.08 2.03 -14.51
N GLY A 84 5.59 1.87 -13.29
CA GLY A 84 4.55 0.90 -12.99
C GLY A 84 5.09 -0.52 -12.84
N VAL A 85 4.30 -1.35 -12.15
CA VAL A 85 4.58 -2.77 -11.98
C VAL A 85 3.41 -3.54 -12.59
N LEU A 86 3.71 -4.45 -13.51
CA LEU A 86 2.65 -5.26 -14.12
C LEU A 86 2.03 -6.13 -13.01
N TRP A 87 0.74 -5.90 -12.74
CA TRP A 87 0.08 -6.59 -11.64
C TRP A 87 -0.63 -7.86 -12.09
N ASP A 88 -1.11 -7.89 -13.32
CA ASP A 88 -1.75 -9.06 -13.89
C ASP A 88 -1.03 -9.40 -15.20
N ASP A 89 -0.42 -10.58 -15.27
CA ASP A 89 0.32 -11.00 -16.45
C ASP A 89 -0.56 -11.07 -17.70
N ASP A 90 -1.84 -11.29 -17.51
CA ASP A 90 -2.77 -11.42 -18.63
C ASP A 90 -3.37 -10.08 -19.06
N ASP A 91 -3.11 -9.00 -18.30
CA ASP A 91 -3.69 -7.70 -18.59
C ASP A 91 -2.61 -6.62 -18.45
N GLU A 92 -2.04 -6.21 -19.58
CA GLU A 92 -0.96 -5.22 -19.58
C GLU A 92 -1.40 -3.84 -19.11
N ASP A 93 -2.71 -3.59 -19.11
CA ASP A 93 -3.23 -2.32 -18.64
C ASP A 93 -3.31 -2.25 -17.12
N GLU A 94 -3.17 -3.38 -16.45
CA GLU A 94 -3.28 -3.44 -14.99
C GLU A 94 -1.90 -3.28 -14.37
N LYS A 95 -1.43 -2.03 -14.33
CA LYS A 95 -0.14 -1.70 -13.73
C LYS A 95 -0.33 -0.90 -12.46
N ALA A 96 0.44 -1.24 -11.45
CA ALA A 96 0.43 -0.50 -10.19
C ALA A 96 1.58 0.50 -10.18
N TYR A 97 1.26 1.76 -10.05
CA TYR A 97 2.25 2.83 -9.88
C TYR A 97 2.44 3.16 -8.41
N LEU A 98 1.46 2.83 -7.59
CA LEU A 98 1.55 2.92 -6.14
C LEU A 98 1.23 1.56 -5.56
N VAL A 99 2.13 1.05 -4.72
CA VAL A 99 1.89 -0.20 -4.01
C VAL A 99 1.85 0.17 -2.53
N ILE A 100 0.67 0.08 -1.93
CA ILE A 100 0.42 0.54 -0.58
C ILE A 100 0.22 -0.66 0.33
N GLY A 101 1.23 -0.93 1.17
CA GLY A 101 1.13 -2.03 2.12
C GLY A 101 0.30 -1.60 3.31
N ILE A 102 -0.58 -2.48 3.77
CA ILE A 102 -1.48 -2.18 4.86
C ILE A 102 -1.36 -3.22 5.97
N ALA A 103 -1.18 -2.75 7.19
CA ALA A 103 -1.25 -3.58 8.39
C ALA A 103 -2.21 -2.88 9.33
N ALA A 104 -3.34 -3.51 9.61
CA ALA A 104 -4.37 -2.88 10.42
C ALA A 104 -5.12 -3.91 11.24
N THR A 105 -5.48 -3.53 12.46
CA THR A 105 -6.36 -4.35 13.26
C THR A 105 -7.75 -4.35 12.62
N ALA A 106 -8.58 -5.31 13.02
CA ALA A 106 -9.92 -5.44 12.43
C ALA A 106 -10.72 -4.15 12.55
N ASN A 107 -10.58 -3.44 13.68
CA ASN A 107 -11.36 -2.23 13.91
C ASN A 107 -10.93 -1.06 13.03
N GLU A 108 -9.67 -1.04 12.60
CA GLU A 108 -9.12 0.09 11.85
C GLU A 108 -9.07 -0.17 10.36
N HIS A 109 -9.18 -1.42 9.96
CA HIS A 109 -9.03 -1.82 8.56
C HIS A 109 -10.02 -1.10 7.64
N VAL A 110 -11.29 -1.07 8.04
CA VAL A 110 -12.34 -0.46 7.22
C VAL A 110 -12.11 1.04 7.04
N GLY A 111 -11.72 1.71 8.12
CA GLY A 111 -11.46 3.15 8.03
C GLY A 111 -10.29 3.48 7.10
N ILE A 112 -9.24 2.67 7.18
CA ILE A 112 -8.09 2.88 6.32
C ILE A 112 -8.44 2.65 4.85
N LEU A 113 -9.16 1.55 4.57
CA LEU A 113 -9.57 1.28 3.20
C LEU A 113 -10.47 2.36 2.64
N THR A 114 -11.40 2.86 3.47
CA THR A 114 -12.28 3.94 3.04
C THR A 114 -11.49 5.20 2.70
N ASN A 115 -10.55 5.56 3.55
CA ASN A 115 -9.73 6.74 3.32
C ASN A 115 -8.89 6.60 2.05
N LEU A 116 -8.30 5.42 1.84
CA LEU A 116 -7.51 5.19 0.64
C LEU A 116 -8.38 5.23 -0.62
N ALA A 117 -9.56 4.61 -0.55
CA ALA A 117 -10.47 4.61 -1.68
C ALA A 117 -10.85 6.03 -2.08
N GLU A 118 -11.11 6.90 -1.10
CA GLU A 118 -11.45 8.29 -1.39
C GLU A 118 -10.27 9.05 -1.99
N ALA A 119 -9.06 8.74 -1.51
CA ALA A 119 -7.87 9.45 -2.00
C ALA A 119 -7.57 9.15 -3.45
N ILE A 120 -7.95 7.97 -3.93
CA ILE A 120 -7.64 7.55 -5.30
C ILE A 120 -8.88 7.36 -6.16
N GLU A 121 -10.04 7.77 -5.67
CA GLU A 121 -11.29 7.59 -6.39
C GLU A 121 -11.25 8.24 -7.77
N GLU A 122 -10.70 9.45 -7.84
CA GLU A 122 -10.55 10.15 -9.11
C GLU A 122 -9.21 9.80 -9.73
N PRO A 123 -9.18 9.41 -11.01
CA PRO A 123 -7.90 9.07 -11.64
C PRO A 123 -6.86 10.18 -11.53
N GLU A 124 -7.29 11.43 -11.53
CA GLU A 124 -6.38 12.57 -11.43
C GLU A 124 -5.68 12.60 -10.08
N ASP A 125 -6.42 12.29 -9.01
CA ASP A 125 -5.85 12.30 -7.67
C ASP A 125 -4.88 11.13 -7.50
N ALA A 126 -5.23 9.97 -8.04
CA ALA A 126 -4.35 8.81 -7.98
C ALA A 126 -3.06 9.09 -8.75
N GLU A 127 -3.17 9.76 -9.89
CA GLU A 127 -1.99 10.09 -10.68
C GLU A 127 -1.09 11.07 -9.95
N LYS A 128 -1.67 12.05 -9.26
CA LYS A 128 -0.86 12.98 -8.47
C LYS A 128 -0.03 12.26 -7.43
N LEU A 129 -0.64 11.31 -6.73
CA LEU A 129 0.10 10.52 -5.75
C LEU A 129 1.15 9.65 -6.41
N ALA A 130 0.81 9.08 -7.56
CA ALA A 130 1.74 8.22 -8.26
C ALA A 130 2.96 8.97 -8.81
N ARG A 131 2.86 10.28 -8.93
CA ARG A 131 3.94 11.11 -9.44
C ARG A 131 4.50 12.07 -8.41
N ALA A 132 4.10 11.92 -7.14
CA ALA A 132 4.59 12.79 -6.08
C ALA A 132 6.10 12.74 -6.00
N SER A 133 6.73 13.89 -5.80
CA SER A 133 8.19 13.98 -5.71
C SER A 133 8.66 14.17 -4.27
N ASP A 134 7.73 14.27 -3.34
CA ASP A 134 8.04 14.50 -1.93
C ASP A 134 7.16 13.57 -1.09
N PRO A 135 7.75 12.75 -0.20
CA PRO A 135 6.95 11.87 0.65
C PRO A 135 5.89 12.61 1.45
N MET A 136 6.13 13.87 1.79
CA MET A 136 5.17 14.64 2.55
C MET A 136 3.86 14.85 1.80
N GLU A 137 3.90 14.89 0.49
CA GLU A 137 2.68 15.01 -0.31
C GLU A 137 1.79 13.80 -0.10
N ILE A 138 2.40 12.62 -0.03
CA ILE A 138 1.67 11.38 0.16
C ILE A 138 1.15 11.29 1.59
N ILE A 139 2.00 11.65 2.57
CA ILE A 139 1.60 11.61 3.96
C ILE A 139 0.41 12.54 4.20
N GLU A 140 0.48 13.75 3.66
CA GLU A 140 -0.56 14.73 3.86
C GLU A 140 -1.89 14.25 3.29
N ARG A 141 -1.87 13.66 2.09
CA ARG A 141 -3.11 13.21 1.45
C ARG A 141 -3.69 11.97 2.12
N LEU A 142 -2.86 10.99 2.43
CA LEU A 142 -3.35 9.73 2.97
C LEU A 142 -3.62 9.78 4.48
N SER A 143 -3.05 10.75 5.18
CA SER A 143 -3.31 10.91 6.61
C SER A 143 -4.52 11.81 6.89
N ARG A 144 -5.08 12.43 5.86
CA ARG A 144 -6.24 13.33 6.02
C ARG A 144 -7.45 12.51 6.45
N PRO A 145 -8.20 12.98 7.50
CA PRO A 145 -9.41 12.29 7.92
C PRO A 145 -10.47 12.34 6.82
N THR A 146 -11.22 11.30 6.71
CA THR A 146 -12.34 11.30 5.78
C THR A 146 -13.42 12.21 6.32
N GLU A 147 -13.98 12.81 6.25
CA GLU A 147 -14.85 13.54 6.70
C GLU A 147 -15.52 13.97 6.98
N GLU A 148 -15.73 14.13 7.19
CA GLU A 148 -16.10 14.48 7.58
C GLU A 148 -16.27 15.08 7.77
N ASP A 149 -16.56 15.27 7.89
CA ASP A 149 -16.68 15.63 8.20
C ASP A 149 -16.99 16.00 8.33
#